data_9e3d6c7a23be506222d11cfdd16d9f7a
#
_entry.id   9e3d6c7a23be506222d11cfdd16d9f7a
#
_cell.length_a   1.000
_cell.length_b   1.000
_cell.length_c   1.000
_cell.angle_alpha   90.00
_cell.angle_beta   90.00
_cell.angle_gamma   90.00
#
_symmetry.space_group_name_H-M   'P 1'
#
loop_
_entity.id
_entity.type
_entity.pdbx_description
1 polymer ?
#
loop_
_entity_poly.entity_id
_entity_poly.type
_entity_poly.pdbx_seq_one_letter_code
_entity_poly.pdbx_strand_id
1 'polypeptide(L)'
;MKKNDRRKQKRKEKACDYEIERTPTTRYEPDYEEGLTSTQAEEHRRDGWGNVSVDPPAQTTEEIIKENVFTYFNLIFLVLAILLTIVGSFRNLTFLPVIIFNTLIGIIQEIRSKKTLEKLNMLNAPHATVVRDGKTSRVNSESLVLDDIVIFKAGNQVCADAEVVHGSVQVNESLLTGESDNLPKNVGDELFSGSFVTSGEA
;
A
#
# COMPACT_ATOMS: atom_id res chain seq x y z
N MET A 1 19.07 -19.45 -3.18
CA MET A 1 17.59 -19.53 -3.20
C MET A 1 16.96 -19.37 -1.81
N LYS A 2 17.43 -20.01 -0.72
CA LYS A 2 16.82 -19.97 0.62
C LYS A 2 16.82 -18.63 1.37
N LYS A 3 17.68 -17.67 1.05
CA LYS A 3 17.81 -16.37 1.78
C LYS A 3 16.76 -15.35 1.34
N ASN A 4 16.32 -15.40 0.09
CA ASN A 4 15.27 -14.52 -0.46
C ASN A 4 13.87 -14.92 0.05
N ASP A 5 13.63 -16.21 0.27
CA ASP A 5 12.36 -16.71 0.80
C ASP A 5 12.17 -16.33 2.28
N ARG A 6 13.23 -16.36 3.10
CA ARG A 6 13.20 -15.91 4.49
C ARG A 6 12.95 -14.41 4.62
N ARG A 7 13.46 -13.59 3.65
CA ARG A 7 13.18 -12.15 3.63
C ARG A 7 11.74 -11.85 3.23
N LYS A 8 11.18 -12.59 2.24
CA LYS A 8 9.77 -12.49 1.86
C LYS A 8 8.84 -12.94 3.01
N GLN A 9 9.24 -13.97 3.74
CA GLN A 9 8.47 -14.49 4.86
C GLN A 9 8.47 -13.51 6.05
N LYS A 10 9.61 -12.91 6.42
CA LYS A 10 9.69 -11.86 7.43
C LYS A 10 8.96 -10.57 7.03
N ARG A 11 8.88 -10.25 5.72
CA ARG A 11 8.04 -9.14 5.23
C ARG A 11 6.55 -9.45 5.37
N LYS A 12 6.14 -10.71 5.10
CA LYS A 12 4.75 -11.14 5.30
C LYS A 12 4.37 -11.16 6.79
N GLU A 13 5.27 -11.62 7.66
CA GLU A 13 5.06 -11.57 9.12
C GLU A 13 4.94 -10.12 9.62
N LYS A 14 5.80 -9.19 9.19
CA LYS A 14 5.69 -7.77 9.56
C LYS A 14 4.44 -7.08 8.98
N ALA A 15 3.93 -7.51 7.84
CA ALA A 15 2.67 -7.00 7.29
C ALA A 15 1.44 -7.57 8.03
N CYS A 16 1.57 -8.73 8.67
CA CYS A 16 0.50 -9.34 9.45
C CYS A 16 0.43 -8.80 10.89
N ASP A 17 1.52 -8.20 11.40
CA ASP A 17 1.62 -7.63 12.77
C ASP A 17 1.07 -6.19 12.87
N TYR A 18 0.48 -5.64 11.80
CA TYR A 18 -0.21 -4.36 11.86
C TYR A 18 -1.68 -4.60 12.26
N GLU A 19 -1.89 -5.13 13.46
CA GLU A 19 -3.20 -5.05 14.10
C GLU A 19 -3.45 -3.58 14.46
N ILE A 20 -4.26 -2.91 13.63
CA ILE A 20 -4.84 -1.62 13.99
C ILE A 20 -5.75 -1.90 15.19
N GLU A 21 -5.41 -1.39 16.37
CA GLU A 21 -6.31 -1.43 17.53
C GLU A 21 -7.56 -0.62 17.15
N ARG A 22 -8.62 -1.36 16.78
CA ARG A 22 -9.92 -0.78 16.49
C ARG A 22 -10.72 -0.75 17.77
N THR A 23 -11.16 0.43 18.18
CA THR A 23 -12.10 0.55 19.29
C THR A 23 -13.47 0.04 18.83
N PRO A 24 -14.24 -0.65 19.69
CA PRO A 24 -15.63 -1.00 19.39
C PRO A 24 -16.39 0.28 19.05
N THR A 25 -16.97 0.35 17.85
CA THR A 25 -17.74 1.50 17.40
C THR A 25 -19.18 1.10 17.10
N THR A 26 -20.08 2.07 17.17
CA THR A 26 -21.48 1.87 16.78
C THR A 26 -21.56 1.82 15.27
N ARG A 27 -22.21 0.78 14.72
CA ARG A 27 -22.55 0.70 13.30
C ARG A 27 -23.69 1.68 13.01
N TYR A 28 -23.53 2.46 11.94
CA TYR A 28 -24.59 3.29 11.40
C TYR A 28 -25.23 2.59 10.20
N GLU A 29 -26.52 2.79 10.02
CA GLU A 29 -27.26 2.34 8.84
C GLU A 29 -27.78 3.61 8.12
N PRO A 30 -26.89 4.33 7.41
CA PRO A 30 -27.30 5.56 6.73
C PRO A 30 -28.22 5.24 5.56
N ASP A 31 -29.16 6.13 5.29
CA ASP A 31 -29.94 6.09 4.06
C ASP A 31 -29.00 6.33 2.86
N TYR A 32 -29.23 5.62 1.75
CA TYR A 32 -28.38 5.70 0.56
C TYR A 32 -28.42 7.09 -0.11
N GLU A 33 -29.46 7.90 0.11
CA GLU A 33 -29.57 9.27 -0.41
C GLU A 33 -28.87 10.30 0.47
N GLU A 34 -28.86 10.11 1.79
CA GLU A 34 -28.28 11.05 2.74
C GLU A 34 -26.83 10.71 3.09
N GLY A 35 -26.52 9.42 3.20
CA GLY A 35 -25.21 8.94 3.62
C GLY A 35 -24.87 9.25 5.06
N LEU A 36 -23.61 9.06 5.45
CA LEU A 36 -23.10 9.45 6.76
C LEU A 36 -23.03 10.98 6.90
N THR A 37 -23.26 11.48 8.11
CA THR A 37 -22.90 12.86 8.42
C THR A 37 -21.39 13.03 8.54
N SER A 38 -20.87 14.22 8.25
CA SER A 38 -19.43 14.51 8.39
C SER A 38 -18.93 14.25 9.81
N THR A 39 -19.78 14.42 10.82
CA THR A 39 -19.44 14.16 12.22
C THR A 39 -19.26 12.67 12.49
N GLN A 40 -20.16 11.81 11.99
CA GLN A 40 -20.09 10.36 12.11
C GLN A 40 -18.86 9.80 11.37
N ALA A 41 -18.59 10.34 10.17
CA ALA A 41 -17.41 9.93 9.40
C ALA A 41 -16.09 10.25 10.13
N GLU A 42 -16.01 11.41 10.80
CA GLU A 42 -14.84 11.78 11.58
C GLU A 42 -14.71 10.96 12.87
N GLU A 43 -15.82 10.57 13.48
CA GLU A 43 -15.86 9.66 14.63
C GLU A 43 -15.31 8.27 14.24
N HIS A 44 -15.80 7.68 13.16
CA HIS A 44 -15.26 6.41 12.63
C HIS A 44 -13.76 6.49 12.33
N ARG A 45 -13.30 7.61 11.74
CA ARG A 45 -11.88 7.81 11.46
C ARG A 45 -11.05 7.84 12.73
N ARG A 46 -11.50 8.55 13.76
CA ARG A 46 -10.81 8.65 15.05
C ARG A 46 -10.76 7.32 15.79
N ASP A 47 -11.78 6.50 15.62
CA ASP A 47 -11.88 5.18 16.25
C ASP A 47 -11.11 4.09 15.46
N GLY A 48 -10.38 4.46 14.39
CA GLY A 48 -9.56 3.56 13.60
C GLY A 48 -10.30 2.76 12.52
N TRP A 49 -11.54 3.15 12.18
CA TRP A 49 -12.37 2.49 11.16
C TRP A 49 -12.23 3.13 9.77
N GLY A 50 -11.10 3.75 9.49
CA GLY A 50 -10.74 4.21 8.14
C GLY A 50 -10.25 3.07 7.25
N ASN A 51 -10.40 3.23 5.95
CA ASN A 51 -9.84 2.33 4.94
C ASN A 51 -8.34 2.59 4.81
N VAL A 52 -7.54 1.84 5.56
CA VAL A 52 -6.08 1.97 5.53
C VAL A 52 -5.52 1.11 4.41
N SER A 53 -4.77 1.72 3.50
CA SER A 53 -4.04 0.97 2.47
C SER A 53 -3.05 0.01 3.13
N VAL A 54 -3.18 -1.29 2.84
CA VAL A 54 -2.26 -2.34 3.30
C VAL A 54 -1.07 -2.45 2.33
N ASP A 55 -0.58 -1.34 1.82
CA ASP A 55 0.65 -1.36 1.04
C ASP A 55 1.80 -1.85 1.92
N PRO A 56 2.60 -2.82 1.44
CA PRO A 56 3.77 -3.26 2.20
C PRO A 56 4.63 -2.03 2.51
N PRO A 57 5.07 -1.85 3.76
CA PRO A 57 5.79 -0.67 4.17
C PRO A 57 6.99 -0.45 3.23
N ALA A 58 6.98 0.66 2.50
CA ALA A 58 8.09 1.03 1.63
C ALA A 58 9.35 1.08 2.50
N GLN A 59 10.45 0.51 2.02
CA GLN A 59 11.73 0.54 2.74
C GLN A 59 12.03 1.96 3.21
N THR A 60 12.40 2.10 4.48
CA THR A 60 12.83 3.40 5.00
C THR A 60 14.16 3.81 4.38
N THR A 61 14.44 5.11 4.32
CA THR A 61 15.75 5.60 3.82
C THR A 61 16.92 5.04 4.65
N GLU A 62 16.71 4.81 5.93
CA GLU A 62 17.70 4.18 6.80
C GLU A 62 17.96 2.71 6.44
N GLU A 63 16.93 1.96 6.12
CA GLU A 63 17.08 0.58 5.65
C GLU A 63 17.84 0.51 4.33
N ILE A 64 17.54 1.41 3.39
CA ILE A 64 18.26 1.52 2.12
C ILE A 64 19.76 1.77 2.36
N ILE A 65 20.10 2.75 3.19
CA ILE A 65 21.49 3.05 3.52
C ILE A 65 22.16 1.85 4.18
N LYS A 66 21.50 1.23 5.15
CA LYS A 66 22.02 0.08 5.88
C LYS A 66 22.25 -1.13 4.98
N GLU A 67 21.32 -1.42 4.08
CA GLU A 67 21.45 -2.55 3.14
C GLU A 67 22.56 -2.32 2.11
N ASN A 68 22.77 -1.08 1.65
CA ASN A 68 23.84 -0.75 0.70
C ASN A 68 25.23 -0.70 1.34
N VAL A 69 25.33 -0.21 2.58
CA VAL A 69 26.61 -0.13 3.30
C VAL A 69 27.04 -1.50 3.83
N PHE A 70 26.13 -2.25 4.47
CA PHE A 70 26.44 -3.56 5.05
C PHE A 70 26.22 -4.71 4.08
N THR A 71 26.68 -4.55 2.85
CA THR A 71 26.69 -5.62 1.86
C THR A 71 27.82 -6.61 2.19
N TYR A 72 27.64 -7.90 1.90
CA TYR A 72 28.68 -8.93 2.04
C TYR A 72 29.97 -8.52 1.33
N PHE A 73 29.87 -7.91 0.17
CA PHE A 73 31.02 -7.40 -0.60
C PHE A 73 31.77 -6.31 0.15
N ASN A 74 31.08 -5.29 0.67
CA ASN A 74 31.69 -4.21 1.42
C ASN A 74 32.39 -4.72 2.69
N LEU A 75 31.82 -5.75 3.34
CA LEU A 75 32.42 -6.38 4.52
C LEU A 75 33.77 -7.05 4.18
N ILE A 76 33.84 -7.80 3.05
CA ILE A 76 35.09 -8.43 2.60
C ILE A 76 36.15 -7.37 2.33
N PHE A 77 35.79 -6.32 1.63
CA PHE A 77 36.76 -5.24 1.32
C PHE A 77 37.18 -4.46 2.58
N LEU A 78 36.31 -4.31 3.55
CA LEU A 78 36.66 -3.72 4.85
C LEU A 78 37.71 -4.57 5.57
N VAL A 79 37.52 -5.88 5.64
CA VAL A 79 38.49 -6.81 6.23
C VAL A 79 39.80 -6.75 5.48
N LEU A 80 39.78 -6.75 4.14
CA LEU A 80 41.00 -6.62 3.32
C LEU A 80 41.72 -5.31 3.55
N ALA A 81 41.00 -4.19 3.67
CA ALA A 81 41.57 -2.88 3.96
C ALA A 81 42.29 -2.85 5.33
N ILE A 82 41.68 -3.48 6.35
CA ILE A 82 42.28 -3.62 7.68
C ILE A 82 43.55 -4.43 7.60
N LEU A 83 43.57 -5.57 6.92
CA LEU A 83 44.75 -6.43 6.76
C LEU A 83 45.90 -5.70 6.02
N LEU A 84 45.57 -4.99 4.92
CA LEU A 84 46.58 -4.19 4.18
C LEU A 84 47.16 -3.04 5.02
N THR A 85 46.34 -2.45 5.88
CA THR A 85 46.80 -1.39 6.80
C THR A 85 47.74 -1.96 7.84
N ILE A 86 47.45 -3.12 8.42
CA ILE A 86 48.33 -3.81 9.41
C ILE A 86 49.69 -4.16 8.80
N VAL A 87 49.69 -4.61 7.53
CA VAL A 87 50.94 -4.94 6.77
C VAL A 87 51.68 -3.67 6.32
N GLY A 88 51.11 -2.47 6.51
CA GLY A 88 51.71 -1.22 6.08
C GLY A 88 51.67 -0.94 4.57
N SER A 89 50.84 -1.65 3.84
CA SER A 89 50.76 -1.60 2.37
C SER A 89 49.70 -0.58 1.90
N PHE A 90 49.87 0.70 2.30
CA PHE A 90 48.89 1.76 1.97
C PHE A 90 48.71 2.01 0.48
N ARG A 91 49.68 1.70 -0.34
CA ARG A 91 49.64 1.88 -1.79
C ARG A 91 48.53 0.98 -2.45
N ASN A 92 48.20 -0.12 -1.81
CA ASN A 92 47.20 -1.06 -2.30
C ASN A 92 45.75 -0.72 -1.85
N LEU A 93 45.53 0.34 -1.06
CA LEU A 93 44.23 0.83 -0.63
C LEU A 93 43.48 1.64 -1.71
N THR A 94 44.05 1.76 -2.92
CA THR A 94 43.46 2.53 -4.03
C THR A 94 42.06 2.04 -4.46
N PHE A 95 41.65 0.85 -4.04
CA PHE A 95 40.28 0.33 -4.28
C PHE A 95 39.21 0.96 -3.36
N LEU A 96 39.60 1.51 -2.18
CA LEU A 96 38.65 2.10 -1.23
C LEU A 96 37.78 3.21 -1.82
N PRO A 97 38.35 4.23 -2.50
CA PRO A 97 37.55 5.25 -3.15
C PRO A 97 36.53 4.67 -4.12
N VAL A 98 36.89 3.65 -4.89
CA VAL A 98 35.98 3.02 -5.86
C VAL A 98 34.78 2.38 -5.16
N ILE A 99 34.99 1.70 -4.04
CA ILE A 99 33.92 1.08 -3.25
C ILE A 99 33.02 2.14 -2.64
N ILE A 100 33.59 3.21 -2.09
CA ILE A 100 32.82 4.31 -1.49
C ILE A 100 31.95 4.96 -2.56
N PHE A 101 32.50 5.30 -3.72
CA PHE A 101 31.73 5.88 -4.81
C PHE A 101 30.65 4.94 -5.33
N ASN A 102 30.94 3.65 -5.49
CA ASN A 102 29.98 2.67 -5.94
C ASN A 102 28.80 2.54 -4.95
N THR A 103 29.10 2.46 -3.64
CA THR A 103 28.07 2.41 -2.59
C THR A 103 27.23 3.69 -2.58
N LEU A 104 27.85 4.85 -2.73
CA LEU A 104 27.16 6.13 -2.76
C LEU A 104 26.21 6.23 -3.97
N ILE A 105 26.67 5.82 -5.16
CA ILE A 105 25.86 5.78 -6.37
C ILE A 105 24.68 4.84 -6.16
N GLY A 106 24.88 3.65 -5.60
CA GLY A 106 23.82 2.68 -5.29
C GLY A 106 22.73 3.28 -4.39
N ILE A 107 23.14 3.93 -3.30
CA ILE A 107 22.21 4.61 -2.37
C ILE A 107 21.40 5.69 -3.08
N ILE A 108 22.06 6.55 -3.87
CA ILE A 108 21.39 7.64 -4.59
C ILE A 108 20.37 7.08 -5.60
N GLN A 109 20.75 6.05 -6.35
CA GLN A 109 19.88 5.42 -7.34
C GLN A 109 18.65 4.79 -6.67
N GLU A 110 18.83 4.09 -5.56
CA GLU A 110 17.74 3.41 -4.85
C GLU A 110 16.77 4.42 -4.21
N ILE A 111 17.28 5.49 -3.58
CA ILE A 111 16.45 6.58 -3.04
C ILE A 111 15.67 7.28 -4.16
N ARG A 112 16.30 7.53 -5.31
CA ARG A 112 15.63 8.15 -6.46
C ARG A 112 14.54 7.25 -7.03
N SER A 113 14.80 5.96 -7.15
CA SER A 113 13.83 4.96 -7.60
C SER A 113 12.63 4.89 -6.66
N LYS A 114 12.87 4.84 -5.34
CA LYS A 114 11.83 4.89 -4.31
C LYS A 114 10.92 6.11 -4.47
N LYS A 115 11.51 7.31 -4.53
CA LYS A 115 10.73 8.56 -4.70
C LYS A 115 9.90 8.57 -5.98
N THR A 116 10.40 7.97 -7.07
CA THR A 116 9.65 7.87 -8.32
C THR A 116 8.45 6.94 -8.17
N LEU A 117 8.62 5.79 -7.51
CA LEU A 117 7.52 4.86 -7.23
C LEU A 117 6.46 5.47 -6.31
N GLU A 118 6.87 6.16 -5.23
CA GLU A 118 5.95 6.87 -4.33
C GLU A 118 5.13 7.92 -5.09
N LYS A 119 5.76 8.67 -5.98
CA LYS A 119 5.07 9.66 -6.81
C LYS A 119 4.05 9.03 -7.76
N LEU A 120 4.38 7.88 -8.37
CA LEU A 120 3.47 7.14 -9.24
C LEU A 120 2.29 6.56 -8.46
N ASN A 121 2.52 6.04 -7.26
CA ASN A 121 1.47 5.53 -6.39
C ASN A 121 0.48 6.64 -5.97
N MET A 122 0.98 7.82 -5.63
CA MET A 122 0.11 8.97 -5.32
C MET A 122 -0.75 9.42 -6.51
N LEU A 123 -0.24 9.34 -7.75
CA LEU A 123 -0.98 9.71 -8.95
C LEU A 123 -2.07 8.68 -9.30
N ASN A 124 -1.85 7.42 -8.93
CA ASN A 124 -2.76 6.31 -9.21
C ASN A 124 -3.62 5.92 -7.99
N ALA A 125 -3.59 6.70 -6.91
CA ALA A 125 -4.41 6.42 -5.74
C ALA A 125 -5.89 6.32 -6.16
N PRO A 126 -6.58 5.21 -5.87
CA PRO A 126 -7.98 5.06 -6.25
C PRO A 126 -8.83 6.08 -5.51
N HIS A 127 -9.82 6.62 -6.22
CA HIS A 127 -10.77 7.56 -5.67
C HIS A 127 -12.14 6.90 -5.60
N ALA A 128 -12.87 7.20 -4.55
CA ALA A 128 -14.26 6.82 -4.39
C ALA A 128 -15.19 8.02 -4.49
N THR A 129 -16.40 7.80 -4.95
CA THR A 129 -17.47 8.80 -4.91
C THR A 129 -18.37 8.44 -3.74
N VAL A 130 -18.42 9.27 -2.71
CA VAL A 130 -19.21 9.03 -1.50
C VAL A 130 -20.38 10.00 -1.39
N VAL A 131 -21.42 9.55 -0.71
CA VAL A 131 -22.54 10.39 -0.28
C VAL A 131 -22.37 10.67 1.20
N ARG A 132 -22.24 11.95 1.57
CA ARG A 132 -22.18 12.42 2.97
C ARG A 132 -22.96 13.72 3.10
N ASP A 133 -23.73 13.88 4.17
CA ASP A 133 -24.61 15.05 4.40
C ASP A 133 -25.52 15.35 3.20
N GLY A 134 -26.05 14.32 2.52
CA GLY A 134 -26.86 14.44 1.31
C GLY A 134 -26.13 14.99 0.08
N LYS A 135 -24.79 15.00 0.09
CA LYS A 135 -23.96 15.52 -1.00
C LYS A 135 -22.99 14.48 -1.50
N THR A 136 -22.93 14.37 -2.82
CA THR A 136 -21.93 13.52 -3.49
C THR A 136 -20.59 14.25 -3.56
N SER A 137 -19.52 13.59 -3.11
CA SER A 137 -18.15 14.11 -3.17
C SER A 137 -17.16 13.02 -3.57
N ARG A 138 -16.08 13.42 -4.25
CA ARG A 138 -15.01 12.51 -4.62
C ARG A 138 -13.91 12.59 -3.56
N VAL A 139 -13.57 11.44 -2.97
CA VAL A 139 -12.57 11.32 -1.91
C VAL A 139 -11.50 10.29 -2.29
N ASN A 140 -10.33 10.37 -1.66
CA ASN A 140 -9.33 9.31 -1.73
C ASN A 140 -9.87 8.04 -1.06
N SER A 141 -9.53 6.86 -1.58
CA SER A 141 -9.90 5.58 -0.98
C SER A 141 -9.49 5.46 0.49
N GLU A 142 -8.36 6.05 0.88
CA GLU A 142 -7.88 6.09 2.27
C GLU A 142 -8.75 6.98 3.19
N SER A 143 -9.60 7.81 2.60
CA SER A 143 -10.53 8.69 3.33
C SER A 143 -11.89 8.05 3.57
N LEU A 144 -12.13 6.85 3.02
CA LEU A 144 -13.31 6.05 3.29
C LEU A 144 -13.30 5.59 4.74
N VAL A 145 -14.47 5.52 5.32
CA VAL A 145 -14.68 4.98 6.67
C VAL A 145 -15.76 3.90 6.63
N LEU A 146 -15.86 3.15 7.71
CA LEU A 146 -16.91 2.17 7.88
C LEU A 146 -18.29 2.84 7.71
N ASP A 147 -19.24 2.13 7.10
CA ASP A 147 -20.63 2.57 6.83
C ASP A 147 -20.77 3.78 5.87
N ASP A 148 -19.70 4.15 5.13
CA ASP A 148 -19.81 5.12 4.04
C ASP A 148 -20.70 4.58 2.90
N ILE A 149 -21.58 5.42 2.36
CA ILE A 149 -22.28 5.14 1.12
C ILE A 149 -21.41 5.54 -0.06
N VAL A 150 -21.04 4.57 -0.89
CA VAL A 150 -20.15 4.75 -2.04
C VAL A 150 -20.90 4.48 -3.33
N ILE A 151 -20.81 5.38 -4.30
CA ILE A 151 -21.41 5.21 -5.62
C ILE A 151 -20.40 4.56 -6.56
N PHE A 152 -20.71 3.38 -7.06
CA PHE A 152 -19.92 2.69 -8.06
C PHE A 152 -20.58 2.77 -9.44
N LYS A 153 -19.79 3.14 -10.45
CA LYS A 153 -20.19 3.20 -11.87
C LYS A 153 -19.26 2.39 -12.73
N ALA A 154 -19.68 2.06 -13.94
CA ALA A 154 -18.84 1.38 -14.91
C ALA A 154 -17.46 2.07 -15.06
N GLY A 155 -16.40 1.29 -14.97
CA GLY A 155 -14.99 1.77 -14.99
C GLY A 155 -14.42 2.10 -13.61
N ASN A 156 -15.19 2.07 -12.53
CA ASN A 156 -14.67 2.24 -11.19
C ASN A 156 -14.03 0.96 -10.67
N GLN A 157 -12.95 1.11 -9.92
CA GLN A 157 -12.41 0.04 -9.10
C GLN A 157 -13.07 0.08 -7.72
N VAL A 158 -13.44 -1.08 -7.21
CA VAL A 158 -13.90 -1.25 -5.82
C VAL A 158 -12.69 -1.10 -4.91
N CYS A 159 -12.67 -0.05 -4.11
CA CYS A 159 -11.51 0.34 -3.29
C CYS A 159 -11.61 -0.06 -1.81
N ALA A 160 -12.75 -0.60 -1.39
CA ALA A 160 -12.98 -1.20 -0.08
C ALA A 160 -14.05 -2.28 -0.23
N ASP A 161 -14.05 -3.27 0.66
CA ASP A 161 -15.12 -4.25 0.70
C ASP A 161 -16.46 -3.54 1.03
N ALA A 162 -17.50 -3.85 0.30
CA ALA A 162 -18.80 -3.20 0.40
C ALA A 162 -19.95 -4.19 0.15
N GLU A 163 -21.17 -3.79 0.53
CA GLU A 163 -22.40 -4.49 0.22
C GLU A 163 -23.28 -3.60 -0.66
N VAL A 164 -23.90 -4.18 -1.68
CA VAL A 164 -24.81 -3.43 -2.56
C VAL A 164 -26.11 -3.11 -1.81
N VAL A 165 -26.38 -1.86 -1.53
CA VAL A 165 -27.60 -1.40 -0.84
C VAL A 165 -28.67 -0.90 -1.80
N HIS A 166 -28.27 -0.44 -3.00
CA HIS A 166 -29.18 0.04 -4.04
C HIS A 166 -28.60 -0.21 -5.43
N GLY A 167 -29.43 -0.46 -6.44
CA GLY A 167 -29.01 -0.65 -7.83
C GLY A 167 -28.52 -2.07 -8.15
N SER A 168 -27.76 -2.18 -9.23
CA SER A 168 -27.09 -3.44 -9.62
C SER A 168 -25.90 -3.15 -10.51
N VAL A 169 -24.83 -3.93 -10.34
CA VAL A 169 -23.60 -3.81 -11.12
C VAL A 169 -23.12 -5.16 -11.63
N GLN A 170 -22.33 -5.15 -12.68
CA GLN A 170 -21.51 -6.29 -13.05
C GLN A 170 -20.06 -5.99 -12.69
N VAL A 171 -19.42 -6.92 -12.02
CA VAL A 171 -18.04 -6.76 -11.57
C VAL A 171 -17.16 -7.86 -12.16
N ASN A 172 -15.92 -7.49 -12.46
CA ASN A 172 -14.87 -8.40 -12.84
C ASN A 172 -13.94 -8.61 -11.64
N GLU A 173 -13.87 -9.84 -11.16
CA GLU A 173 -13.08 -10.22 -9.99
C GLU A 173 -11.79 -10.96 -10.39
N SER A 174 -11.33 -10.82 -11.65
CA SER A 174 -10.17 -11.56 -12.18
C SER A 174 -8.87 -11.34 -11.43
N LEU A 175 -8.68 -10.17 -10.82
CA LEU A 175 -7.51 -9.89 -9.99
C LEU A 175 -7.50 -10.67 -8.66
N LEU A 176 -8.66 -11.12 -8.19
CA LEU A 176 -8.84 -11.86 -6.95
C LEU A 176 -8.91 -13.36 -7.18
N THR A 177 -9.73 -13.77 -8.15
CA THR A 177 -10.06 -15.19 -8.41
C THR A 177 -9.22 -15.79 -9.56
N GLY A 178 -8.68 -14.94 -10.45
CA GLY A 178 -8.04 -15.35 -11.70
C GLY A 178 -9.05 -15.67 -12.83
N GLU A 179 -10.35 -15.61 -12.58
CA GLU A 179 -11.41 -15.86 -13.58
C GLU A 179 -11.87 -14.54 -14.19
N SER A 180 -11.97 -14.49 -15.53
CA SER A 180 -12.27 -13.25 -16.27
C SER A 180 -13.77 -13.00 -16.46
N ASP A 181 -14.62 -13.81 -15.88
CA ASP A 181 -16.07 -13.69 -16.03
C ASP A 181 -16.62 -12.50 -15.23
N ASN A 182 -17.59 -11.80 -15.86
CA ASN A 182 -18.31 -10.74 -15.18
C ASN A 182 -19.42 -11.32 -14.32
N LEU A 183 -19.41 -11.01 -13.04
CA LEU A 183 -20.38 -11.47 -12.07
C LEU A 183 -21.45 -10.39 -11.82
N PRO A 184 -22.75 -10.71 -11.96
CA PRO A 184 -23.80 -9.78 -11.60
C PRO A 184 -23.91 -9.69 -10.06
N LYS A 185 -23.98 -8.48 -9.54
CA LYS A 185 -24.20 -8.17 -8.12
C LYS A 185 -25.46 -7.35 -7.96
N ASN A 186 -26.34 -7.81 -7.11
CA ASN A 186 -27.62 -7.20 -6.80
C ASN A 186 -27.63 -6.76 -5.34
N VAL A 187 -28.69 -6.09 -4.91
CA VAL A 187 -28.88 -5.66 -3.51
C VAL A 187 -28.72 -6.85 -2.56
N GLY A 188 -27.84 -6.69 -1.57
CA GLY A 188 -27.44 -7.70 -0.59
C GLY A 188 -26.21 -8.52 -0.98
N ASP A 189 -25.65 -8.34 -2.19
CA ASP A 189 -24.43 -9.02 -2.62
C ASP A 189 -23.18 -8.24 -2.19
N GLU A 190 -22.12 -8.97 -1.85
CA GLU A 190 -20.83 -8.38 -1.47
C GLU A 190 -19.99 -7.99 -2.68
N LEU A 191 -19.35 -6.84 -2.61
CA LEU A 191 -18.33 -6.33 -3.52
C LEU A 191 -16.97 -6.39 -2.85
N PHE A 192 -16.00 -7.02 -3.49
CA PHE A 192 -14.65 -7.17 -2.94
C PHE A 192 -13.69 -6.11 -3.46
N SER A 193 -12.89 -5.56 -2.55
CA SER A 193 -11.83 -4.62 -2.88
C SER A 193 -10.86 -5.21 -3.90
N GLY A 194 -10.51 -4.43 -4.93
CA GLY A 194 -9.66 -4.87 -6.04
C GLY A 194 -10.44 -5.32 -7.28
N SER A 195 -11.76 -5.57 -7.20
CA SER A 195 -12.60 -5.83 -8.37
C SER A 195 -12.90 -4.57 -9.17
N PHE A 196 -13.34 -4.74 -10.43
CA PHE A 196 -13.69 -3.64 -11.32
C PHE A 196 -15.16 -3.72 -11.73
N VAL A 197 -15.85 -2.59 -11.65
CA VAL A 197 -17.22 -2.46 -12.16
C VAL A 197 -17.16 -2.34 -13.69
N THR A 198 -17.74 -3.31 -14.40
CA THR A 198 -17.75 -3.37 -15.86
C THR A 198 -18.99 -2.73 -16.45
N SER A 199 -20.12 -2.80 -15.77
CA SER A 199 -21.39 -2.16 -16.17
C SER A 199 -22.33 -1.97 -15.00
N GLY A 200 -23.31 -1.08 -15.17
CA GLY A 200 -24.30 -0.76 -14.14
C GLY A 200 -23.88 0.39 -13.23
N GLU A 201 -24.72 0.65 -12.23
CA GLU A 201 -24.53 1.63 -11.16
C GLU A 201 -25.14 1.08 -9.87
N ALA A 202 -24.41 1.19 -8.79
CA ALA A 202 -24.85 0.80 -7.46
C ALA A 202 -24.28 1.76 -6.41
#